data_980da059e2b0120ac63b9f8cc5fe4b9c
#
_entry.id   980da059e2b0120ac63b9f8cc5fe4b9c
#
_cell.length_a   1.000
_cell.length_b   1.000
_cell.length_c   1.000
_cell.angle_alpha   90.00
_cell.angle_beta   90.00
_cell.angle_gamma   90.00
#
_symmetry.space_group_name_H-M   'P 1'
#
loop_
_entity.id
_entity.type
_entity.pdbx_description
1 polymer ?
#
loop_
_entity_poly.entity_id
_entity_poly.type
_entity_poly.pdbx_seq_one_letter_code
_entity_poly.pdbx_strand_id
1 'polypeptide(L)'
;GTGCVHTAYACGPEDFEVCEAFKEQFPDLRMWRPVDDSGIMTADAGPLFEGMDVWESNKAILRFLEEEGILFAARRFTHSYPHCWRCKQPVLFRVTEQWFCSVEGFKKEALEAISKVKWYPAWGEERISSMVRDRSDWCISRQRLWGVPIPIFYCRKCHKPIINDASIQAVSALFAREGSNGWYEHEASEILPEGFACECGCTEFTKETDIMDVWFDSGSSHFGVLESRPELSWPSDMYLEGNDQHRGWFQSSLLTSVAVRGVAPYREVLTCGMVVDGEGKKMSKSLGNGIDPAEIEAQYGADILRLWAASADYTSDVRISPEILRQLSEVYRKIRNTARYILGNLYDFDPSTDLVPYERMEELDKWAVLAMNRMLQKATDAYESYAYHLVYHSVYNFCVVDMSNFYLDVIKDRLYCERADGAARRSAQSAMFLILDALTRLLAPILCFTSEEIWQTMPHQEGVETESVNYNEIPKPVACPGIDEQKWERLMALRDDVKKALELARGQKLIGAALEAAVTLHCSDETYDFVAQNEALLP
;
A
#
# COMPACT_ATOMS: atom_id res chain seq x y z
N GLY A 1 -36.92 8.17 32.93
CA GLY A 1 -37.86 7.62 31.94
C GLY A 1 -39.05 6.97 32.61
N THR A 2 -40.05 6.57 31.83
CA THR A 2 -41.26 5.92 32.29
C THR A 2 -41.05 4.45 32.71
N GLY A 3 -39.92 3.84 32.30
CA GLY A 3 -39.67 2.40 32.41
C GLY A 3 -40.40 1.55 31.35
N CYS A 4 -41.16 2.19 30.46
CA CYS A 4 -41.85 1.55 29.35
C CYS A 4 -41.09 1.83 28.04
N VAL A 5 -40.62 0.79 27.40
CA VAL A 5 -39.93 0.86 26.11
C VAL A 5 -40.64 -0.03 25.11
N HIS A 6 -40.98 0.49 23.95
CA HIS A 6 -41.47 -0.32 22.83
C HIS A 6 -40.27 -0.99 22.15
N THR A 7 -40.32 -2.32 22.07
CA THR A 7 -39.28 -3.14 21.42
C THR A 7 -39.89 -3.91 20.26
N ALA A 8 -39.38 -3.69 19.05
CA ALA A 8 -39.85 -4.31 17.81
C ALA A 8 -38.82 -5.33 17.31
N TYR A 9 -38.99 -6.59 17.62
CA TYR A 9 -38.04 -7.69 17.42
C TYR A 9 -37.38 -7.74 16.04
N ALA A 10 -38.11 -7.40 15.00
CA ALA A 10 -37.61 -7.48 13.62
C ALA A 10 -37.20 -6.13 13.00
N CYS A 11 -37.13 -5.02 13.77
CA CYS A 11 -37.02 -3.67 13.22
C CYS A 11 -35.75 -2.92 13.61
N GLY A 12 -34.84 -3.55 14.36
CA GLY A 12 -33.56 -2.93 14.75
C GLY A 12 -32.63 -3.95 15.41
N PRO A 13 -31.30 -3.74 15.34
CA PRO A 13 -30.32 -4.68 15.91
C PRO A 13 -30.41 -4.74 17.43
N GLU A 14 -30.58 -3.62 18.12
CA GLU A 14 -30.68 -3.58 19.58
C GLU A 14 -31.95 -4.26 20.06
N ASP A 15 -33.06 -4.05 19.37
CA ASP A 15 -34.35 -4.71 19.68
C ASP A 15 -34.23 -6.22 19.47
N PHE A 16 -33.55 -6.64 18.40
CA PHE A 16 -33.33 -8.05 18.12
C PHE A 16 -32.51 -8.73 19.22
N GLU A 17 -31.38 -8.11 19.62
CA GLU A 17 -30.53 -8.63 20.70
C GLU A 17 -31.28 -8.77 22.01
N VAL A 18 -32.07 -7.78 22.40
CA VAL A 18 -32.89 -7.82 23.61
C VAL A 18 -33.93 -8.96 23.52
N CYS A 19 -34.62 -9.07 22.39
CA CYS A 19 -35.63 -10.12 22.23
C CYS A 19 -35.02 -11.54 22.24
N GLU A 20 -33.85 -11.73 21.59
CA GLU A 20 -33.13 -13.01 21.62
C GLU A 20 -32.68 -13.38 23.05
N ALA A 21 -32.14 -12.40 23.81
CA ALA A 21 -31.69 -12.61 25.19
C ALA A 21 -32.83 -13.04 26.14
N PHE A 22 -34.05 -12.64 25.86
CA PHE A 22 -35.23 -12.96 26.70
C PHE A 22 -36.18 -14.01 26.11
N LYS A 23 -35.87 -14.55 24.95
CA LYS A 23 -36.70 -15.51 24.21
C LYS A 23 -37.13 -16.74 25.02
N GLU A 24 -36.25 -17.30 25.85
CA GLU A 24 -36.57 -18.44 26.72
C GLU A 24 -37.51 -18.06 27.86
N GLN A 25 -37.46 -16.83 28.36
CA GLN A 25 -38.32 -16.33 29.42
C GLN A 25 -39.72 -15.95 28.92
N PHE A 26 -39.84 -15.61 27.65
CA PHE A 26 -41.08 -15.20 26.99
C PHE A 26 -41.32 -16.04 25.72
N PRO A 27 -41.74 -17.32 25.86
CA PRO A 27 -41.91 -18.24 24.73
C PRO A 27 -42.98 -17.80 23.72
N ASP A 28 -43.89 -16.92 24.12
CA ASP A 28 -44.91 -16.32 23.25
C ASP A 28 -44.41 -15.10 22.46
N LEU A 29 -43.13 -14.68 22.66
CA LEU A 29 -42.55 -13.56 21.95
C LEU A 29 -42.36 -13.92 20.47
N ARG A 30 -43.30 -13.46 19.64
CA ARG A 30 -43.30 -13.74 18.20
C ARG A 30 -42.50 -12.70 17.44
N MET A 31 -41.61 -13.16 16.54
CA MET A 31 -40.94 -12.31 15.59
C MET A 31 -41.90 -11.96 14.44
N TRP A 32 -42.54 -10.79 14.55
CA TRP A 32 -43.38 -10.27 13.49
C TRP A 32 -42.52 -9.72 12.36
N ARG A 33 -42.83 -10.12 11.11
CA ARG A 33 -42.14 -9.66 9.89
C ARG A 33 -43.12 -8.88 9.01
N PRO A 34 -43.46 -7.65 9.38
CA PRO A 34 -44.55 -6.91 8.72
C PRO A 34 -44.16 -6.36 7.34
N VAL A 35 -42.91 -6.50 6.91
CA VAL A 35 -42.41 -5.97 5.61
C VAL A 35 -41.70 -7.07 4.84
N ASP A 36 -42.08 -7.27 3.59
CA ASP A 36 -41.49 -8.25 2.68
C ASP A 36 -40.17 -7.72 2.02
N ASP A 37 -39.60 -8.52 1.10
CA ASP A 37 -38.36 -8.22 0.41
C ASP A 37 -38.48 -7.03 -0.57
N SER A 38 -39.68 -6.67 -0.97
CA SER A 38 -40.00 -5.55 -1.84
C SER A 38 -40.30 -4.26 -1.10
N GLY A 39 -40.31 -4.30 0.24
CA GLY A 39 -40.68 -3.16 1.08
C GLY A 39 -42.17 -2.97 1.24
N ILE A 40 -42.95 -4.00 0.95
CA ILE A 40 -44.42 -3.99 1.03
C ILE A 40 -44.86 -4.60 2.34
N MET A 41 -45.88 -4.03 2.97
CA MET A 41 -46.48 -4.52 4.19
C MET A 41 -47.18 -5.87 3.94
N THR A 42 -46.85 -6.88 4.75
CA THR A 42 -47.40 -8.23 4.69
C THR A 42 -48.70 -8.33 5.52
N ALA A 43 -49.34 -9.50 5.49
CA ALA A 43 -50.50 -9.82 6.36
C ALA A 43 -50.17 -9.65 7.86
N ASP A 44 -48.91 -9.81 8.27
CA ASP A 44 -48.45 -9.54 9.64
C ASP A 44 -48.66 -8.08 10.09
N ALA A 45 -48.74 -7.13 9.15
CA ALA A 45 -49.07 -5.75 9.42
C ALA A 45 -50.57 -5.50 9.70
N GLY A 46 -51.40 -6.53 9.52
CA GLY A 46 -52.85 -6.48 9.64
C GLY A 46 -53.55 -5.99 8.37
N PRO A 47 -54.86 -6.28 8.24
CA PRO A 47 -55.61 -6.09 7.00
C PRO A 47 -55.74 -4.64 6.55
N LEU A 48 -55.50 -3.65 7.44
CA LEU A 48 -55.57 -2.23 7.11
C LEU A 48 -54.32 -1.74 6.37
N PHE A 49 -53.18 -2.40 6.55
CA PHE A 49 -51.89 -1.94 6.03
C PHE A 49 -51.28 -2.93 5.03
N GLU A 50 -51.80 -4.16 4.94
CA GLU A 50 -51.37 -5.17 3.99
C GLU A 50 -51.39 -4.65 2.56
N GLY A 51 -50.29 -4.88 1.83
CA GLY A 51 -50.11 -4.44 0.45
C GLY A 51 -49.63 -2.97 0.29
N MET A 52 -49.49 -2.20 1.38
CA MET A 52 -48.96 -0.83 1.29
C MET A 52 -47.45 -0.82 1.25
N ASP A 53 -46.89 0.17 0.54
CA ASP A 53 -45.46 0.50 0.65
C ASP A 53 -45.15 1.00 2.07
N VAL A 54 -44.05 0.58 2.64
CA VAL A 54 -43.65 0.88 4.02
C VAL A 54 -43.54 2.37 4.31
N TRP A 55 -43.09 3.18 3.35
CA TRP A 55 -42.97 4.63 3.52
C TRP A 55 -44.31 5.34 3.40
N GLU A 56 -45.19 4.84 2.54
CA GLU A 56 -46.55 5.36 2.38
C GLU A 56 -47.44 5.00 3.59
N SER A 57 -47.23 3.82 4.17
CA SER A 57 -47.98 3.35 5.35
C SER A 57 -47.83 4.26 6.57
N ASN A 58 -46.72 4.99 6.72
CA ASN A 58 -46.52 5.92 7.84
C ASN A 58 -47.67 6.95 7.97
N LYS A 59 -48.18 7.46 6.85
CA LYS A 59 -49.32 8.40 6.87
C LYS A 59 -50.64 7.73 7.22
N ALA A 60 -50.82 6.50 6.72
CA ALA A 60 -52.01 5.69 7.01
C ALA A 60 -52.08 5.31 8.50
N ILE A 61 -50.91 4.90 9.05
CA ILE A 61 -50.79 4.56 10.49
C ILE A 61 -51.10 5.80 11.37
N LEU A 62 -50.56 6.97 11.07
CA LEU A 62 -50.85 8.18 11.84
C LEU A 62 -52.32 8.52 11.80
N ARG A 63 -52.96 8.44 10.64
CA ARG A 63 -54.40 8.68 10.49
C ARG A 63 -55.23 7.67 11.30
N PHE A 64 -54.88 6.39 11.21
CA PHE A 64 -55.54 5.35 11.99
C PHE A 64 -55.45 5.63 13.50
N LEU A 65 -54.24 5.96 14.01
CA LEU A 65 -54.04 6.27 15.42
C LEU A 65 -54.83 7.49 15.89
N GLU A 66 -55.02 8.49 15.01
CA GLU A 66 -55.83 9.66 15.27
C GLU A 66 -57.35 9.33 15.30
N GLU A 67 -57.83 8.56 14.32
CA GLU A 67 -59.21 8.14 14.20
C GLU A 67 -59.65 7.27 15.38
N GLU A 68 -58.77 6.38 15.85
CA GLU A 68 -58.99 5.52 17.02
C GLU A 68 -58.83 6.28 18.38
N GLY A 69 -58.39 7.53 18.34
CA GLY A 69 -58.22 8.38 19.54
C GLY A 69 -57.05 7.96 20.44
N ILE A 70 -56.10 7.20 19.92
CA ILE A 70 -54.93 6.67 20.66
C ILE A 70 -53.64 7.44 20.34
N LEU A 71 -53.65 8.38 19.38
CA LEU A 71 -52.52 9.23 19.08
C LEU A 71 -52.38 10.33 20.15
N PHE A 72 -51.36 10.25 21.00
CA PHE A 72 -51.11 11.24 22.03
C PHE A 72 -50.58 12.55 21.45
N ALA A 73 -49.57 12.48 20.58
CA ALA A 73 -49.00 13.63 19.88
C ALA A 73 -48.17 13.21 18.66
N ALA A 74 -48.15 14.03 17.63
CA ALA A 74 -47.27 13.84 16.49
C ALA A 74 -46.56 15.19 16.15
N ARG A 75 -45.26 15.14 15.90
CA ARG A 75 -44.50 16.32 15.41
C ARG A 75 -43.43 15.89 14.41
N ARG A 76 -43.13 16.75 13.48
CA ARG A 76 -42.00 16.57 12.58
C ARG A 76 -40.72 17.06 13.25
N PHE A 77 -39.64 16.30 13.09
CA PHE A 77 -38.31 16.72 13.48
C PHE A 77 -37.30 16.20 12.45
N THR A 78 -36.15 16.87 12.36
CA THR A 78 -35.05 16.47 11.47
C THR A 78 -34.02 15.72 12.28
N HIS A 79 -33.61 14.58 11.77
CA HIS A 79 -32.57 13.73 12.36
C HIS A 79 -31.73 13.07 11.28
N SER A 80 -30.55 12.54 11.64
CA SER A 80 -29.75 11.73 10.75
C SER A 80 -30.41 10.37 10.52
N TYR A 81 -30.49 9.95 9.27
CA TYR A 81 -31.05 8.66 8.90
C TYR A 81 -30.17 7.97 7.84
N PRO A 82 -29.89 6.65 7.92
CA PRO A 82 -29.07 5.96 6.95
C PRO A 82 -29.75 5.88 5.59
N HIS A 83 -28.99 6.21 4.54
CA HIS A 83 -29.43 6.11 3.15
C HIS A 83 -28.50 5.19 2.36
N CYS A 84 -29.06 4.51 1.38
CA CYS A 84 -28.27 3.71 0.44
C CYS A 84 -27.22 4.59 -0.26
N TRP A 85 -25.96 4.22 -0.16
CA TRP A 85 -24.88 4.98 -0.78
C TRP A 85 -25.01 5.10 -2.30
N ARG A 86 -25.69 4.17 -2.95
CA ARG A 86 -25.87 4.11 -4.41
C ARG A 86 -27.11 4.87 -4.88
N CYS A 87 -28.31 4.49 -4.43
CA CYS A 87 -29.57 5.10 -4.87
C CYS A 87 -30.01 6.30 -4.02
N LYS A 88 -29.32 6.57 -2.90
CA LYS A 88 -29.61 7.67 -1.97
C LYS A 88 -30.98 7.60 -1.29
N GLN A 89 -31.71 6.52 -1.44
CA GLN A 89 -32.98 6.29 -0.75
C GLN A 89 -32.75 5.84 0.69
N PRO A 90 -33.68 6.12 1.62
CA PRO A 90 -33.60 5.64 2.99
C PRO A 90 -33.61 4.09 3.05
N VAL A 91 -32.89 3.53 4.01
CA VAL A 91 -32.82 2.08 4.21
C VAL A 91 -33.82 1.60 5.23
N LEU A 92 -34.20 0.33 5.17
CA LEU A 92 -35.05 -0.35 6.15
C LEU A 92 -34.23 -1.34 6.96
N PHE A 93 -34.52 -1.45 8.25
CA PHE A 93 -34.04 -2.53 9.09
C PHE A 93 -35.05 -3.68 9.03
N ARG A 94 -34.58 -4.87 8.65
CA ARG A 94 -35.38 -6.08 8.51
C ARG A 94 -34.58 -7.27 9.01
N VAL A 95 -35.27 -8.22 9.65
CA VAL A 95 -34.73 -9.55 9.92
C VAL A 95 -34.86 -10.41 8.67
N THR A 96 -33.75 -10.98 8.21
CA THR A 96 -33.69 -11.94 7.10
C THR A 96 -32.85 -13.13 7.50
N GLU A 97 -33.12 -14.29 6.89
CA GLU A 97 -32.25 -15.45 7.05
C GLU A 97 -30.94 -15.20 6.30
N GLN A 98 -29.81 -15.46 6.98
CA GLN A 98 -28.49 -15.20 6.43
C GLN A 98 -27.53 -16.32 6.84
N TRP A 99 -26.48 -16.51 6.03
CA TRP A 99 -25.39 -17.40 6.39
C TRP A 99 -24.30 -16.62 7.12
N PHE A 100 -23.89 -17.12 8.28
CA PHE A 100 -22.82 -16.53 9.09
C PHE A 100 -21.68 -17.51 9.25
N CYS A 101 -20.46 -17.01 9.11
CA CYS A 101 -19.25 -17.69 9.54
C CYS A 101 -18.97 -17.26 10.99
N SER A 102 -18.98 -18.21 11.93
CA SER A 102 -18.67 -17.92 13.32
C SER A 102 -17.17 -17.63 13.47
N VAL A 103 -16.84 -16.40 13.87
CA VAL A 103 -15.47 -15.95 14.11
C VAL A 103 -15.03 -16.25 15.55
N GLU A 104 -15.97 -16.33 16.49
CA GLU A 104 -15.68 -16.55 17.90
C GLU A 104 -14.87 -17.83 18.15
N GLY A 105 -15.15 -18.89 17.38
CA GLY A 105 -14.49 -20.20 17.51
C GLY A 105 -12.98 -20.20 17.25
N PHE A 106 -12.45 -19.21 16.52
CA PHE A 106 -11.01 -19.10 16.19
C PHE A 106 -10.43 -17.68 16.37
N LYS A 107 -11.16 -16.82 17.08
CA LYS A 107 -10.74 -15.41 17.33
C LYS A 107 -9.41 -15.34 18.08
N LYS A 108 -9.19 -16.22 19.02
CA LYS A 108 -7.93 -16.28 19.78
C LYS A 108 -6.75 -16.63 18.88
N GLU A 109 -6.91 -17.63 18.04
CA GLU A 109 -5.89 -18.05 17.06
C GLU A 109 -5.60 -16.94 16.05
N ALA A 110 -6.63 -16.17 15.65
CA ALA A 110 -6.47 -15.03 14.77
C ALA A 110 -5.62 -13.92 15.43
N LEU A 111 -5.85 -13.60 16.70
CA LEU A 111 -5.06 -12.64 17.45
C LEU A 111 -3.60 -13.13 17.66
N GLU A 112 -3.41 -14.42 17.91
CA GLU A 112 -2.07 -15.02 17.98
C GLU A 112 -1.35 -15.01 16.61
N ALA A 113 -2.08 -15.18 15.52
CA ALA A 113 -1.51 -15.10 14.17
C ALA A 113 -1.07 -13.66 13.84
N ILE A 114 -1.87 -12.64 14.20
CA ILE A 114 -1.55 -11.22 14.00
C ILE A 114 -0.21 -10.85 14.67
N SER A 115 0.05 -11.32 15.89
CA SER A 115 1.26 -10.99 16.64
C SER A 115 2.56 -11.56 16.04
N LYS A 116 2.46 -12.50 15.09
CA LYS A 116 3.59 -13.11 14.38
C LYS A 116 3.90 -12.44 13.05
N VAL A 117 3.07 -11.51 12.61
CA VAL A 117 3.21 -10.75 11.36
C VAL A 117 4.01 -9.48 11.65
N LYS A 118 4.89 -9.10 10.74
CA LYS A 118 5.54 -7.79 10.79
C LYS A 118 4.64 -6.72 10.16
N TRP A 119 4.40 -5.65 10.89
CA TRP A 119 3.53 -4.56 10.47
C TRP A 119 4.32 -3.29 10.18
N TYR A 120 4.13 -2.73 9.01
CA TYR A 120 4.68 -1.46 8.56
C TYR A 120 3.53 -0.49 8.16
N PRO A 121 3.28 0.59 8.94
CA PRO A 121 3.84 0.94 10.25
C PRO A 121 3.39 0.00 11.38
N ALA A 122 4.12 -0.02 12.49
CA ALA A 122 3.86 -0.90 13.64
C ALA A 122 2.44 -0.76 14.23
N TRP A 123 1.79 0.41 14.11
CA TRP A 123 0.40 0.61 14.58
C TRP A 123 -0.62 -0.31 13.89
N GLY A 124 -0.27 -0.88 12.73
CA GLY A 124 -1.13 -1.81 12.00
C GLY A 124 -1.53 -3.03 12.82
N GLU A 125 -0.65 -3.54 13.66
CA GLU A 125 -0.90 -4.67 14.55
C GLU A 125 -2.08 -4.40 15.51
N GLU A 126 -2.01 -3.29 16.26
CA GLU A 126 -3.08 -2.97 17.22
C GLU A 126 -4.39 -2.62 16.49
N ARG A 127 -4.30 -1.97 15.34
CA ARG A 127 -5.49 -1.62 14.55
C ARG A 127 -6.27 -2.86 14.09
N ILE A 128 -5.60 -3.86 13.52
CA ILE A 128 -6.30 -5.09 13.09
C ILE A 128 -6.70 -5.94 14.29
N SER A 129 -5.89 -5.98 15.35
CA SER A 129 -6.19 -6.71 16.59
C SER A 129 -7.47 -6.20 17.25
N SER A 130 -7.64 -4.88 17.36
CA SER A 130 -8.88 -4.30 17.92
C SER A 130 -10.08 -4.65 17.04
N MET A 131 -9.94 -4.55 15.72
CA MET A 131 -11.03 -4.90 14.78
C MET A 131 -11.42 -6.37 14.83
N VAL A 132 -10.47 -7.30 15.07
CA VAL A 132 -10.77 -8.73 15.22
C VAL A 132 -11.34 -9.02 16.61
N ARG A 133 -10.85 -8.39 17.66
CA ARG A 133 -11.34 -8.54 19.05
C ARG A 133 -12.81 -8.16 19.16
N ASP A 134 -13.20 -7.04 18.54
CA ASP A 134 -14.56 -6.50 18.59
C ASP A 134 -15.47 -7.05 17.47
N ARG A 135 -14.98 -8.01 16.68
CA ARG A 135 -15.75 -8.54 15.57
C ARG A 135 -16.82 -9.50 16.03
N SER A 136 -18.06 -9.28 15.56
CA SER A 136 -19.13 -10.27 15.56
C SER A 136 -18.93 -11.31 14.45
N ASP A 137 -19.80 -12.32 14.42
CA ASP A 137 -19.83 -13.30 13.34
C ASP A 137 -19.95 -12.64 11.96
N TRP A 138 -19.34 -13.24 10.97
CA TRP A 138 -19.27 -12.70 9.62
C TRP A 138 -20.46 -13.17 8.78
N CYS A 139 -21.39 -12.26 8.46
CA CYS A 139 -22.43 -12.53 7.49
C CYS A 139 -21.80 -12.67 6.09
N ILE A 140 -21.77 -13.90 5.58
CA ILE A 140 -21.15 -14.26 4.30
C ILE A 140 -22.13 -14.31 3.12
N SER A 141 -23.43 -14.29 3.35
CA SER A 141 -24.45 -14.32 2.30
C SER A 141 -24.81 -12.93 1.78
N ARG A 142 -25.08 -12.84 0.48
CA ARG A 142 -25.54 -11.62 -0.21
C ARG A 142 -26.65 -11.96 -1.20
N GLN A 143 -27.71 -11.17 -1.19
CA GLN A 143 -28.83 -11.24 -2.12
C GLN A 143 -28.49 -10.45 -3.39
N ARG A 144 -27.62 -11.04 -4.22
CA ARG A 144 -27.14 -10.46 -5.49
C ARG A 144 -27.09 -11.55 -6.56
N LEU A 145 -27.18 -11.15 -7.83
CA LEU A 145 -27.11 -12.09 -8.97
C LEU A 145 -25.67 -12.33 -9.44
N TRP A 146 -24.76 -11.37 -9.21
CA TRP A 146 -23.38 -11.47 -9.63
C TRP A 146 -22.46 -11.78 -8.45
N GLY A 147 -21.85 -12.94 -8.46
CA GLY A 147 -20.91 -13.40 -7.45
C GLY A 147 -20.78 -14.92 -7.43
N VAL A 148 -19.96 -15.45 -6.51
CA VAL A 148 -19.78 -16.88 -6.32
C VAL A 148 -20.96 -17.42 -5.48
N PRO A 149 -21.71 -18.42 -5.95
CA PRO A 149 -22.85 -18.96 -5.22
C PRO A 149 -22.39 -19.68 -3.95
N ILE A 150 -23.26 -19.65 -2.93
CA ILE A 150 -23.05 -20.43 -1.70
C ILE A 150 -23.43 -21.89 -1.99
N PRO A 151 -22.50 -22.86 -1.84
CA PRO A 151 -22.69 -24.25 -2.29
C PRO A 151 -23.49 -25.10 -1.30
N ILE A 152 -24.70 -24.65 -0.94
CA ILE A 152 -25.57 -25.27 0.03
C ILE A 152 -26.87 -25.72 -0.63
N PHE A 153 -27.34 -26.92 -0.25
CA PHE A 153 -28.61 -27.46 -0.69
C PHE A 153 -29.59 -27.52 0.48
N TYR A 154 -30.88 -27.54 0.18
CA TYR A 154 -31.96 -27.71 1.18
C TYR A 154 -32.79 -28.91 0.82
N CYS A 155 -33.09 -29.75 1.83
CA CYS A 155 -34.01 -30.87 1.66
C CYS A 155 -35.43 -30.35 1.43
N ARG A 156 -36.10 -30.79 0.37
CA ARG A 156 -37.49 -30.39 0.08
C ARG A 156 -38.50 -30.85 1.12
N LYS A 157 -38.20 -31.91 1.87
CA LYS A 157 -39.13 -32.48 2.87
C LYS A 157 -39.00 -31.88 4.25
N CYS A 158 -37.77 -31.77 4.78
CA CYS A 158 -37.54 -31.32 6.15
C CYS A 158 -36.89 -29.92 6.22
N HIS A 159 -36.61 -29.30 5.08
CA HIS A 159 -36.00 -27.97 4.91
C HIS A 159 -34.63 -27.77 5.60
N LYS A 160 -34.02 -28.87 6.08
CA LYS A 160 -32.68 -28.79 6.66
C LYS A 160 -31.65 -28.43 5.58
N PRO A 161 -30.69 -27.53 5.89
CA PRO A 161 -29.55 -27.29 5.01
C PRO A 161 -28.64 -28.51 4.93
N ILE A 162 -28.11 -28.77 3.77
CA ILE A 162 -27.15 -29.82 3.46
C ILE A 162 -25.79 -29.18 3.17
N ILE A 163 -24.87 -29.37 4.09
CA ILE A 163 -23.48 -28.95 3.99
C ILE A 163 -22.62 -30.04 4.63
N ASN A 164 -22.03 -30.89 3.80
CA ASN A 164 -21.16 -31.98 4.22
C ASN A 164 -20.10 -32.25 3.16
N ASP A 165 -19.11 -33.08 3.49
CA ASP A 165 -17.99 -33.36 2.59
C ASP A 165 -18.43 -33.82 1.20
N ALA A 166 -19.45 -34.70 1.12
CA ALA A 166 -19.92 -35.23 -0.15
C ALA A 166 -20.55 -34.13 -1.03
N SER A 167 -21.39 -33.27 -0.44
CA SER A 167 -22.01 -32.16 -1.18
C SER A 167 -20.99 -31.12 -1.60
N ILE A 168 -20.04 -30.76 -0.74
CA ILE A 168 -18.98 -29.78 -1.04
C ILE A 168 -18.02 -30.31 -2.11
N GLN A 169 -17.61 -31.59 -2.03
CA GLN A 169 -16.75 -32.20 -3.06
C GLN A 169 -17.43 -32.24 -4.43
N ALA A 170 -18.74 -32.56 -4.46
CA ALA A 170 -19.50 -32.57 -5.70
C ALA A 170 -19.51 -31.16 -6.37
N VAL A 171 -19.77 -30.11 -5.59
CA VAL A 171 -19.75 -28.73 -6.09
C VAL A 171 -18.35 -28.31 -6.49
N SER A 172 -17.31 -28.67 -5.70
CA SER A 172 -15.92 -28.39 -6.03
C SER A 172 -15.52 -29.02 -7.36
N ALA A 173 -15.92 -30.27 -7.60
CA ALA A 173 -15.66 -30.96 -8.88
C ALA A 173 -16.39 -30.31 -10.05
N LEU A 174 -17.64 -29.84 -9.85
CA LEU A 174 -18.37 -29.08 -10.84
C LEU A 174 -17.66 -27.77 -11.19
N PHE A 175 -17.27 -27.00 -10.18
CA PHE A 175 -16.60 -25.71 -10.37
C PHE A 175 -15.22 -25.86 -11.02
N ALA A 176 -14.48 -26.90 -10.70
CA ALA A 176 -13.20 -27.20 -11.33
C ALA A 176 -13.34 -27.50 -12.84
N ARG A 177 -14.47 -28.06 -13.26
CA ARG A 177 -14.74 -28.46 -14.65
C ARG A 177 -15.37 -27.33 -15.47
N GLU A 178 -16.32 -26.60 -14.89
CA GLU A 178 -17.23 -25.68 -15.60
C GLU A 178 -17.22 -24.25 -15.03
N GLY A 179 -16.52 -24.02 -13.94
CA GLY A 179 -16.57 -22.75 -13.21
C GLY A 179 -17.83 -22.61 -12.36
N SER A 180 -17.97 -21.51 -11.64
CA SER A 180 -19.09 -21.28 -10.71
C SER A 180 -20.44 -21.11 -11.41
N ASN A 181 -20.47 -20.82 -12.72
CA ASN A 181 -21.70 -20.75 -13.51
C ASN A 181 -22.45 -22.09 -13.55
N GLY A 182 -21.73 -23.21 -13.50
CA GLY A 182 -22.33 -24.55 -13.43
C GLY A 182 -23.36 -24.71 -12.31
N TRP A 183 -23.23 -23.94 -11.21
CA TRP A 183 -24.24 -23.92 -10.16
C TRP A 183 -25.64 -23.55 -10.66
N TYR A 184 -25.72 -22.61 -11.60
CA TYR A 184 -26.99 -22.11 -12.14
C TYR A 184 -27.48 -22.94 -13.33
N GLU A 185 -26.59 -23.63 -14.02
CA GLU A 185 -26.88 -24.40 -15.24
C GLU A 185 -27.38 -25.82 -14.96
N HIS A 186 -27.02 -26.39 -13.80
CA HIS A 186 -27.38 -27.75 -13.42
C HIS A 186 -28.41 -27.80 -12.27
N GLU A 187 -29.27 -28.81 -12.27
CA GLU A 187 -30.19 -29.09 -11.17
C GLU A 187 -29.44 -29.74 -9.99
N ALA A 188 -30.02 -29.66 -8.78
CA ALA A 188 -29.40 -30.24 -7.58
C ALA A 188 -29.12 -31.75 -7.72
N SER A 189 -30.02 -32.49 -8.40
CA SER A 189 -29.90 -33.92 -8.67
C SER A 189 -28.75 -34.27 -9.64
N GLU A 190 -28.31 -33.33 -10.48
CA GLU A 190 -27.20 -33.51 -11.42
C GLU A 190 -25.87 -33.22 -10.75
N ILE A 191 -25.87 -32.38 -9.71
CA ILE A 191 -24.67 -32.00 -8.97
C ILE A 191 -24.32 -33.00 -7.88
N LEU A 192 -25.34 -33.40 -7.10
CA LEU A 192 -25.14 -34.31 -5.98
C LEU A 192 -24.88 -35.76 -6.45
N PRO A 193 -24.09 -36.53 -5.70
CA PRO A 193 -23.78 -37.94 -6.06
C PRO A 193 -25.05 -38.78 -6.23
N GLU A 194 -25.00 -39.75 -7.14
CA GLU A 194 -26.09 -40.71 -7.35
C GLU A 194 -26.46 -41.41 -6.02
N GLY A 195 -27.77 -41.45 -5.71
CA GLY A 195 -28.26 -42.02 -4.46
C GLY A 195 -28.11 -41.14 -3.23
N PHE A 196 -27.68 -39.89 -3.38
CA PHE A 196 -27.58 -38.97 -2.25
C PHE A 196 -28.94 -38.74 -1.60
N ALA A 197 -29.02 -38.87 -0.28
CA ALA A 197 -30.25 -38.70 0.49
C ALA A 197 -29.99 -37.89 1.77
N CYS A 198 -31.01 -37.10 2.14
CA CYS A 198 -31.04 -36.42 3.43
C CYS A 198 -31.27 -37.46 4.58
N GLU A 199 -30.89 -37.11 5.79
CA GLU A 199 -31.15 -37.90 7.00
C GLU A 199 -32.60 -38.31 7.15
N CYS A 200 -33.55 -37.54 6.63
CA CYS A 200 -34.97 -37.85 6.62
C CYS A 200 -35.42 -38.83 5.51
N GLY A 201 -34.46 -39.33 4.70
CA GLY A 201 -34.65 -40.23 3.56
C GLY A 201 -35.15 -39.54 2.28
N CYS A 202 -35.25 -38.23 2.23
CA CYS A 202 -35.64 -37.49 1.03
C CYS A 202 -34.44 -37.37 0.06
N THR A 203 -34.72 -37.51 -1.24
CA THR A 203 -33.75 -37.40 -2.32
C THR A 203 -33.95 -36.16 -3.20
N GLU A 204 -34.91 -35.30 -2.85
CA GLU A 204 -35.18 -34.07 -3.57
C GLU A 204 -34.62 -32.86 -2.83
N PHE A 205 -33.91 -32.01 -3.54
CA PHE A 205 -33.22 -30.86 -2.98
C PHE A 205 -33.46 -29.58 -3.80
N THR A 206 -33.36 -28.43 -3.14
CA THR A 206 -33.25 -27.11 -3.75
C THR A 206 -31.88 -26.56 -3.47
N LYS A 207 -31.44 -25.63 -4.29
CA LYS A 207 -30.12 -24.95 -4.14
C LYS A 207 -30.31 -23.62 -3.44
N GLU A 208 -29.26 -23.19 -2.71
CA GLU A 208 -29.16 -21.81 -2.22
C GLU A 208 -29.10 -20.84 -3.40
N THR A 209 -29.74 -19.68 -3.24
CA THR A 209 -29.80 -18.63 -4.26
C THR A 209 -28.89 -17.43 -3.94
N ASP A 210 -28.47 -17.32 -2.68
CA ASP A 210 -27.56 -16.29 -2.25
C ASP A 210 -26.14 -16.54 -2.76
N ILE A 211 -25.40 -15.46 -2.93
CA ILE A 211 -23.98 -15.49 -3.28
C ILE A 211 -23.11 -15.18 -2.07
N MET A 212 -21.85 -15.53 -2.13
CA MET A 212 -20.87 -15.19 -1.09
C MET A 212 -20.57 -13.68 -1.07
N ASP A 213 -20.22 -13.17 0.09
CA ASP A 213 -19.61 -11.86 0.24
C ASP A 213 -18.31 -11.80 -0.57
N VAL A 214 -18.17 -10.79 -1.42
CA VAL A 214 -16.95 -10.58 -2.24
C VAL A 214 -15.68 -10.51 -1.39
N TRP A 215 -15.79 -10.12 -0.12
CA TRP A 215 -14.66 -10.14 0.82
C TRP A 215 -14.28 -11.56 1.24
N PHE A 216 -15.21 -12.51 1.20
CA PHE A 216 -14.91 -13.93 1.39
C PHE A 216 -14.15 -14.48 0.18
N ASP A 217 -14.59 -14.14 -1.03
CA ASP A 217 -13.92 -14.53 -2.27
C ASP A 217 -12.50 -13.98 -2.33
N SER A 218 -12.34 -12.66 -2.14
CA SER A 218 -11.03 -12.00 -2.16
C SER A 218 -10.14 -12.46 -1.00
N GLY A 219 -10.73 -12.70 0.18
CA GLY A 219 -10.04 -13.24 1.33
C GLY A 219 -9.46 -14.64 1.09
N SER A 220 -10.08 -15.42 0.21
CA SER A 220 -9.65 -16.79 -0.14
C SER A 220 -8.65 -16.83 -1.31
N SER A 221 -8.28 -15.68 -1.88
CA SER A 221 -7.38 -15.61 -3.05
C SER A 221 -6.01 -16.26 -2.80
N HIS A 222 -5.50 -16.23 -1.55
CA HIS A 222 -4.25 -16.87 -1.21
C HIS A 222 -4.28 -18.40 -1.39
N PHE A 223 -5.43 -19.06 -1.19
CA PHE A 223 -5.60 -20.48 -1.50
C PHE A 223 -5.64 -20.70 -3.00
N GLY A 224 -6.45 -19.92 -3.72
CA GLY A 224 -6.64 -20.07 -5.15
C GLY A 224 -5.44 -19.68 -6.00
N VAL A 225 -4.52 -18.85 -5.50
CA VAL A 225 -3.37 -18.33 -6.25
C VAL A 225 -2.06 -18.82 -5.67
N LEU A 226 -1.77 -18.54 -4.40
CA LEU A 226 -0.43 -18.81 -3.85
C LEU A 226 -0.18 -20.32 -3.64
N GLU A 227 -1.17 -21.05 -3.11
CA GLU A 227 -1.04 -22.49 -2.89
C GLU A 227 -1.13 -23.31 -4.19
N SER A 228 -1.83 -22.80 -5.21
CA SER A 228 -2.08 -23.55 -6.44
C SER A 228 -0.94 -23.46 -7.46
N ARG A 229 -0.01 -22.52 -7.30
CA ARG A 229 1.09 -22.26 -8.26
C ARG A 229 2.43 -22.61 -7.66
N PRO A 230 3.19 -23.54 -8.26
CA PRO A 230 4.46 -24.01 -7.70
C PRO A 230 5.57 -22.96 -7.69
N GLU A 231 5.46 -21.92 -8.52
CA GLU A 231 6.40 -20.79 -8.58
C GLU A 231 6.13 -19.73 -7.49
N LEU A 232 5.03 -19.84 -6.76
CA LEU A 232 4.66 -18.91 -5.69
C LEU A 232 4.82 -19.58 -4.31
N SER A 233 4.90 -18.76 -3.28
CA SER A 233 5.00 -19.22 -1.89
C SER A 233 3.76 -18.86 -1.09
N TRP A 234 3.40 -19.73 -0.17
CA TRP A 234 2.40 -19.47 0.85
C TRP A 234 2.98 -19.77 2.25
N PRO A 235 2.80 -18.91 3.27
CA PRO A 235 2.21 -17.57 3.22
C PRO A 235 2.95 -16.60 2.30
N SER A 236 2.25 -15.57 1.81
CA SER A 236 2.84 -14.47 1.05
C SER A 236 3.94 -13.79 1.86
N ASP A 237 5.01 -13.35 1.20
CA ASP A 237 6.04 -12.58 1.89
C ASP A 237 5.50 -11.23 2.35
N MET A 238 4.69 -10.55 1.52
CA MET A 238 4.12 -9.26 1.86
C MET A 238 2.71 -9.06 1.26
N TYR A 239 1.81 -8.45 2.06
CA TYR A 239 0.62 -7.77 1.58
C TYR A 239 0.82 -6.27 1.63
N LEU A 240 0.55 -5.57 0.53
CA LEU A 240 0.70 -4.12 0.42
C LEU A 240 -0.61 -3.50 -0.06
N GLU A 241 -1.22 -2.64 0.77
CA GLU A 241 -2.46 -1.92 0.44
C GLU A 241 -2.65 -0.69 1.33
N GLY A 242 -3.74 0.04 1.06
CA GLY A 242 -4.17 1.18 1.87
C GLY A 242 -4.66 0.81 3.27
N ASN A 243 -4.74 1.81 4.12
CA ASN A 243 -5.10 1.65 5.53
C ASN A 243 -6.55 1.21 5.78
N ASP A 244 -7.44 1.36 4.81
CA ASP A 244 -8.83 0.87 4.83
C ASP A 244 -8.92 -0.66 4.78
N GLN A 245 -7.88 -1.35 4.28
CA GLN A 245 -7.85 -2.80 4.14
C GLN A 245 -7.67 -3.55 5.47
N HIS A 246 -7.40 -2.88 6.57
CA HIS A 246 -7.50 -3.49 7.90
C HIS A 246 -8.93 -3.97 8.21
N ARG A 247 -9.95 -3.35 7.60
CA ARG A 247 -11.35 -3.81 7.64
C ARG A 247 -11.82 -4.42 6.32
N GLY A 248 -10.92 -4.70 5.42
CA GLY A 248 -11.17 -5.29 4.12
C GLY A 248 -10.32 -6.53 3.90
N TRP A 249 -9.48 -6.49 2.87
CA TRP A 249 -8.72 -7.65 2.40
C TRP A 249 -7.73 -8.22 3.41
N PHE A 250 -7.04 -7.39 4.19
CA PHE A 250 -6.13 -7.89 5.23
C PHE A 250 -6.88 -8.75 6.25
N GLN A 251 -8.06 -8.29 6.69
CA GLN A 251 -8.85 -9.00 7.68
C GLN A 251 -9.53 -10.23 7.10
N SER A 252 -10.14 -10.14 5.91
CA SER A 252 -10.82 -11.28 5.30
C SER A 252 -9.84 -12.39 4.95
N SER A 253 -8.65 -12.07 4.42
CA SER A 253 -7.59 -13.06 4.18
C SER A 253 -7.09 -13.71 5.47
N LEU A 254 -6.91 -12.92 6.53
CA LEU A 254 -6.53 -13.46 7.84
C LEU A 254 -7.55 -14.45 8.37
N LEU A 255 -8.84 -14.08 8.36
CA LEU A 255 -9.90 -14.90 8.92
C LEU A 255 -10.06 -16.22 8.15
N THR A 256 -10.07 -16.18 6.82
CA THR A 256 -10.16 -17.40 5.99
C THR A 256 -8.94 -18.31 6.20
N SER A 257 -7.74 -17.74 6.27
CA SER A 257 -6.52 -18.50 6.48
C SER A 257 -6.46 -19.13 7.88
N VAL A 258 -6.75 -18.38 8.92
CA VAL A 258 -6.72 -18.90 10.30
C VAL A 258 -7.78 -19.97 10.51
N ALA A 259 -9.00 -19.78 9.99
CA ALA A 259 -10.06 -20.77 10.09
C ALA A 259 -9.66 -22.13 9.47
N VAL A 260 -8.85 -22.15 8.41
CA VAL A 260 -8.49 -23.36 7.65
C VAL A 260 -7.09 -23.88 8.00
N ARG A 261 -6.13 -23.00 8.26
CA ARG A 261 -4.70 -23.31 8.42
C ARG A 261 -4.12 -22.96 9.80
N GLY A 262 -4.82 -22.16 10.61
CA GLY A 262 -4.35 -21.72 11.92
C GLY A 262 -3.25 -20.66 11.90
N VAL A 263 -2.92 -20.09 10.72
CA VAL A 263 -1.84 -19.10 10.55
C VAL A 263 -2.28 -17.97 9.62
N ALA A 264 -1.59 -16.83 9.71
CA ALA A 264 -1.82 -15.71 8.80
C ALA A 264 -1.37 -16.06 7.36
N PRO A 265 -2.03 -15.54 6.31
CA PRO A 265 -1.66 -15.82 4.92
C PRO A 265 -0.50 -14.96 4.41
N TYR A 266 0.06 -14.12 5.25
CA TYR A 266 1.14 -13.18 4.95
C TYR A 266 2.12 -13.08 6.13
N ARG A 267 3.39 -12.82 5.82
CA ARG A 267 4.47 -12.64 6.80
C ARG A 267 4.63 -11.20 7.21
N GLU A 268 4.46 -10.28 6.26
CA GLU A 268 4.59 -8.85 6.46
C GLU A 268 3.37 -8.13 5.85
N VAL A 269 2.98 -7.01 6.47
CA VAL A 269 1.94 -6.12 5.93
C VAL A 269 2.49 -4.71 5.88
N LEU A 270 2.52 -4.14 4.67
CA LEU A 270 2.86 -2.75 4.46
C LEU A 270 1.60 -1.96 4.16
N THR A 271 1.33 -0.95 4.98
CA THR A 271 0.13 -0.13 4.89
C THR A 271 0.47 1.27 4.42
N CYS A 272 -0.17 1.72 3.35
CA CYS A 272 -0.03 3.09 2.88
C CYS A 272 -1.27 3.94 3.21
N GLY A 273 -1.06 5.25 3.33
CA GLY A 273 -2.11 6.25 3.38
C GLY A 273 -2.81 6.42 2.03
N MET A 274 -3.84 7.24 2.01
CA MET A 274 -4.59 7.54 0.79
C MET A 274 -3.91 8.66 0.02
N VAL A 275 -4.06 8.64 -1.31
CA VAL A 275 -3.65 9.77 -2.14
C VAL A 275 -4.74 10.84 -2.08
N VAL A 276 -4.32 12.06 -1.73
CA VAL A 276 -5.21 13.22 -1.59
C VAL A 276 -4.73 14.37 -2.49
N ASP A 277 -5.61 15.33 -2.77
CA ASP A 277 -5.24 16.49 -3.57
C ASP A 277 -4.25 17.43 -2.84
N GLY A 278 -3.81 18.49 -3.49
CA GLY A 278 -2.86 19.45 -2.91
C GLY A 278 -3.34 20.13 -1.64
N GLU A 279 -4.66 20.20 -1.41
CA GLU A 279 -5.29 20.75 -0.20
C GLU A 279 -5.49 19.68 0.90
N GLY A 280 -5.21 18.40 0.61
CA GLY A 280 -5.41 17.29 1.53
C GLY A 280 -6.83 16.72 1.54
N LYS A 281 -7.63 16.99 0.50
CA LYS A 281 -8.98 16.45 0.34
C LYS A 281 -8.94 15.13 -0.43
N LYS A 282 -9.78 14.20 -0.02
CA LYS A 282 -9.96 12.93 -0.75
C LYS A 282 -10.37 13.19 -2.19
N MET A 283 -9.66 12.56 -3.13
CA MET A 283 -10.00 12.64 -4.54
C MET A 283 -11.27 11.87 -4.86
N SER A 284 -12.15 12.45 -5.66
CA SER A 284 -13.36 11.81 -6.16
C SER A 284 -13.80 12.36 -7.51
N LYS A 285 -14.46 11.51 -8.30
CA LYS A 285 -15.02 11.92 -9.60
C LYS A 285 -16.05 13.06 -9.44
N SER A 286 -16.80 13.07 -8.34
CA SER A 286 -17.83 14.09 -8.08
C SER A 286 -17.26 15.46 -7.73
N LEU A 287 -16.04 15.53 -7.19
CA LEU A 287 -15.34 16.79 -6.89
C LEU A 287 -14.48 17.26 -8.07
N GLY A 288 -14.22 16.39 -9.06
CA GLY A 288 -13.38 16.72 -10.21
C GLY A 288 -11.91 17.01 -9.84
N ASN A 289 -11.47 16.57 -8.65
CA ASN A 289 -10.11 16.80 -8.13
C ASN A 289 -9.20 15.56 -8.30
N GLY A 290 -9.64 14.56 -9.09
CA GLY A 290 -8.83 13.41 -9.44
C GLY A 290 -7.74 13.79 -10.44
N ILE A 291 -6.55 13.20 -10.30
CA ILE A 291 -5.45 13.32 -11.26
C ILE A 291 -5.31 11.98 -11.97
N ASP A 292 -5.36 11.99 -13.29
CA ASP A 292 -5.13 10.79 -14.09
C ASP A 292 -3.62 10.53 -14.22
N PRO A 293 -3.11 9.36 -13.82
CA PRO A 293 -1.71 8.99 -14.04
C PRO A 293 -1.25 9.12 -15.48
N ALA A 294 -2.10 8.85 -16.46
CA ALA A 294 -1.78 9.00 -17.88
C ALA A 294 -1.48 10.45 -18.28
N GLU A 295 -2.15 11.43 -17.68
CA GLU A 295 -1.87 12.85 -17.91
C GLU A 295 -0.50 13.25 -17.35
N ILE A 296 -0.14 12.72 -16.16
CA ILE A 296 1.18 12.94 -15.57
C ILE A 296 2.26 12.30 -16.44
N GLU A 297 2.04 11.08 -16.89
CA GLU A 297 2.98 10.36 -17.75
C GLU A 297 3.22 11.10 -19.07
N ALA A 298 2.17 11.58 -19.70
CA ALA A 298 2.27 12.35 -20.94
C ALA A 298 3.04 13.68 -20.76
N GLN A 299 2.92 14.33 -19.61
CA GLN A 299 3.54 15.63 -19.36
C GLN A 299 4.95 15.52 -18.77
N TYR A 300 5.20 14.59 -17.86
CA TYR A 300 6.43 14.51 -17.07
C TYR A 300 7.22 13.22 -17.28
N GLY A 301 6.57 12.17 -17.79
CA GLY A 301 7.11 10.80 -17.85
C GLY A 301 6.81 10.00 -16.57
N ALA A 302 6.81 8.68 -16.72
CA ALA A 302 6.48 7.75 -15.64
C ALA A 302 7.46 7.85 -14.45
N ASP A 303 8.74 8.10 -14.70
CA ASP A 303 9.77 8.22 -13.64
C ASP A 303 9.50 9.36 -12.66
N ILE A 304 8.85 10.45 -13.08
CA ILE A 304 8.48 11.54 -12.17
C ILE A 304 7.35 11.10 -11.22
N LEU A 305 6.36 10.36 -11.71
CA LEU A 305 5.30 9.81 -10.87
C LEU A 305 5.87 8.79 -9.87
N ARG A 306 6.78 7.93 -10.32
CA ARG A 306 7.47 6.95 -9.47
C ARG A 306 8.35 7.65 -8.42
N LEU A 307 9.07 8.69 -8.81
CA LEU A 307 9.86 9.50 -7.88
C LEU A 307 8.98 10.22 -6.84
N TRP A 308 7.79 10.71 -7.26
CA TRP A 308 6.82 11.28 -6.33
C TRP A 308 6.40 10.25 -5.27
N ALA A 309 6.01 9.05 -5.69
CA ALA A 309 5.62 7.99 -4.76
C ALA A 309 6.75 7.62 -3.79
N ALA A 310 7.99 7.54 -4.27
CA ALA A 310 9.16 7.24 -3.45
C ALA A 310 9.61 8.42 -2.55
N SER A 311 9.31 9.66 -2.92
CA SER A 311 9.74 10.86 -2.16
C SER A 311 8.87 11.15 -0.94
N ALA A 312 7.66 10.59 -0.89
CA ALA A 312 6.69 10.85 0.15
C ALA A 312 6.79 9.82 1.30
N ASP A 313 6.48 10.27 2.52
CA ASP A 313 6.22 9.36 3.63
C ASP A 313 4.81 8.79 3.47
N TYR A 314 4.72 7.59 2.89
CA TYR A 314 3.48 6.90 2.58
C TYR A 314 2.75 6.35 3.84
N THR A 315 3.35 6.41 5.01
CA THR A 315 2.71 5.94 6.26
C THR A 315 1.53 6.80 6.68
N SER A 316 1.37 7.96 6.05
CA SER A 316 0.24 8.89 6.15
C SER A 316 -0.31 9.22 4.77
N ASP A 317 -1.41 10.00 4.72
CA ASP A 317 -2.00 10.43 3.44
C ASP A 317 -1.01 11.29 2.64
N VAL A 318 -0.87 10.96 1.35
CA VAL A 318 0.12 11.55 0.44
C VAL A 318 -0.56 12.55 -0.49
N ARG A 319 -0.03 13.77 -0.50
CA ARG A 319 -0.54 14.83 -1.39
C ARG A 319 0.07 14.76 -2.77
N ILE A 320 -0.74 14.99 -3.78
CA ILE A 320 -0.30 15.19 -5.16
C ILE A 320 -0.90 16.47 -5.74
N SER A 321 -0.08 17.24 -6.45
CA SER A 321 -0.51 18.43 -7.18
C SER A 321 0.48 18.75 -8.30
N PRO A 322 0.08 19.53 -9.32
CA PRO A 322 0.98 19.98 -10.37
C PRO A 322 2.22 20.70 -9.84
N GLU A 323 2.10 21.46 -8.75
CA GLU A 323 3.23 22.16 -8.13
C GLU A 323 4.24 21.19 -7.52
N ILE A 324 3.78 20.14 -6.81
CA ILE A 324 4.64 19.10 -6.25
C ILE A 324 5.39 18.37 -7.38
N LEU A 325 4.69 18.00 -8.45
CA LEU A 325 5.30 17.33 -9.60
C LEU A 325 6.33 18.20 -10.31
N ARG A 326 6.08 19.51 -10.42
CA ARG A 326 7.04 20.46 -10.99
C ARG A 326 8.31 20.55 -10.14
N GLN A 327 8.17 20.64 -8.83
CA GLN A 327 9.33 20.66 -7.91
C GLN A 327 10.15 19.37 -8.01
N LEU A 328 9.48 18.23 -8.08
CA LEU A 328 10.14 16.92 -8.25
C LEU A 328 10.85 16.79 -9.61
N SER A 329 10.31 17.39 -10.66
CA SER A 329 10.99 17.45 -11.97
C SER A 329 12.32 18.19 -11.89
N GLU A 330 12.44 19.23 -11.07
CA GLU A 330 13.72 19.92 -10.84
C GLU A 330 14.72 19.04 -10.07
N VAL A 331 14.23 18.28 -9.09
CA VAL A 331 15.07 17.30 -8.37
C VAL A 331 15.57 16.21 -9.32
N TYR A 332 14.66 15.63 -10.09
CA TYR A 332 14.98 14.62 -11.11
C TYR A 332 16.06 15.13 -12.09
N ARG A 333 15.91 16.36 -12.59
CA ARG A 333 16.90 16.97 -13.49
C ARG A 333 18.29 17.03 -12.87
N LYS A 334 18.41 17.34 -11.58
CA LYS A 334 19.70 17.37 -10.88
C LYS A 334 20.34 15.99 -10.83
N ILE A 335 19.58 14.96 -10.48
CA ILE A 335 20.05 13.57 -10.47
C ILE A 335 20.50 13.16 -11.89
N ARG A 336 19.62 13.38 -12.88
CA ARG A 336 19.90 13.05 -14.28
C ARG A 336 21.11 13.80 -14.83
N ASN A 337 21.27 15.07 -14.48
CA ASN A 337 22.41 15.87 -14.92
C ASN A 337 23.74 15.38 -14.32
N THR A 338 23.73 14.91 -13.06
CA THR A 338 24.91 14.27 -12.44
C THR A 338 25.31 13.02 -13.24
N ALA A 339 24.37 12.13 -13.52
CA ALA A 339 24.63 10.95 -14.33
C ALA A 339 25.11 11.30 -15.74
N ARG A 340 24.44 12.26 -16.40
CA ARG A 340 24.83 12.72 -17.74
C ARG A 340 26.24 13.33 -17.78
N TYR A 341 26.63 14.10 -16.77
CA TYR A 341 27.97 14.66 -16.67
C TYR A 341 29.01 13.54 -16.55
N ILE A 342 28.76 12.56 -15.70
CA ILE A 342 29.64 11.40 -15.53
C ILE A 342 29.75 10.61 -16.84
N LEU A 343 28.64 10.25 -17.47
CA LEU A 343 28.61 9.54 -18.77
C LEU A 343 29.44 10.28 -19.83
N GLY A 344 29.28 11.61 -19.93
CA GLY A 344 30.01 12.41 -20.90
C GLY A 344 31.52 12.41 -20.69
N ASN A 345 31.98 12.12 -19.48
CA ASN A 345 33.39 12.04 -19.13
C ASN A 345 33.96 10.59 -19.09
N LEU A 346 33.11 9.59 -19.37
CA LEU A 346 33.51 8.18 -19.49
C LEU A 346 33.59 7.70 -20.95
N TYR A 347 33.49 8.59 -21.95
CA TYR A 347 33.41 8.23 -23.36
C TYR A 347 34.66 7.46 -23.88
N ASP A 348 35.82 7.62 -23.24
CA ASP A 348 37.11 6.99 -23.57
C ASP A 348 37.60 6.07 -22.44
N PHE A 349 36.73 5.63 -21.57
CA PHE A 349 37.04 4.79 -20.42
C PHE A 349 36.54 3.37 -20.61
N ASP A 350 37.46 2.41 -20.56
CA ASP A 350 37.16 0.97 -20.56
C ASP A 350 37.47 0.41 -19.17
N PRO A 351 36.43 -0.01 -18.40
CA PRO A 351 36.65 -0.52 -17.05
C PRO A 351 37.51 -1.79 -17.00
N SER A 352 37.67 -2.51 -18.11
CA SER A 352 38.52 -3.72 -18.15
C SER A 352 40.02 -3.40 -18.15
N THR A 353 40.39 -2.22 -18.65
CA THR A 353 41.80 -1.81 -18.81
C THR A 353 42.18 -0.55 -18.03
N ASP A 354 41.23 0.35 -17.82
CA ASP A 354 41.48 1.71 -17.29
C ASP A 354 41.10 1.85 -15.81
N LEU A 355 40.42 0.86 -15.22
CA LEU A 355 39.99 0.92 -13.83
C LEU A 355 41.20 0.96 -12.87
N VAL A 356 41.37 2.06 -12.18
CA VAL A 356 42.42 2.24 -11.17
C VAL A 356 41.96 1.60 -9.86
N PRO A 357 42.73 0.65 -9.26
CA PRO A 357 42.44 0.12 -7.95
C PRO A 357 42.35 1.20 -6.89
N TYR A 358 41.44 1.07 -5.93
CA TYR A 358 41.15 2.08 -4.91
C TYR A 358 42.42 2.59 -4.19
N GLU A 359 43.35 1.70 -3.84
CA GLU A 359 44.59 2.03 -3.13
C GLU A 359 45.46 3.00 -3.91
N ARG A 360 45.40 2.98 -5.25
CA ARG A 360 46.17 3.81 -6.17
C ARG A 360 45.42 5.03 -6.67
N MET A 361 44.15 5.24 -6.27
CA MET A 361 43.40 6.44 -6.61
C MET A 361 43.98 7.65 -5.91
N GLU A 362 43.76 8.82 -6.50
CA GLU A 362 44.03 10.11 -5.86
C GLU A 362 43.16 10.27 -4.61
N GLU A 363 43.60 11.03 -3.62
CA GLU A 363 42.95 11.13 -2.33
C GLU A 363 41.51 11.69 -2.41
N LEU A 364 41.29 12.67 -3.30
CA LEU A 364 39.94 13.21 -3.53
C LEU A 364 39.00 12.18 -4.15
N ASP A 365 39.51 11.31 -5.03
CA ASP A 365 38.72 10.25 -5.66
C ASP A 365 38.38 9.15 -4.64
N LYS A 366 39.29 8.83 -3.72
CA LYS A 366 39.03 7.95 -2.57
C LYS A 366 37.91 8.49 -1.69
N TRP A 367 37.91 9.80 -1.43
CA TRP A 367 36.83 10.46 -0.71
C TRP A 367 35.49 10.35 -1.45
N ALA A 368 35.46 10.52 -2.76
CA ALA A 368 34.24 10.40 -3.54
C ALA A 368 33.65 9.00 -3.48
N VAL A 369 34.49 7.96 -3.52
CA VAL A 369 34.07 6.56 -3.31
C VAL A 369 33.56 6.33 -1.89
N LEU A 370 34.20 6.91 -0.87
CA LEU A 370 33.71 6.87 0.51
C LEU A 370 32.36 7.55 0.65
N ALA A 371 32.15 8.73 0.05
CA ALA A 371 30.87 9.44 0.04
C ALA A 371 29.77 8.61 -0.64
N MET A 372 30.11 7.95 -1.77
CA MET A 372 29.23 6.99 -2.45
C MET A 372 28.84 5.84 -1.51
N ASN A 373 29.80 5.23 -0.82
CA ASN A 373 29.53 4.14 0.11
C ASN A 373 28.58 4.56 1.24
N ARG A 374 28.77 5.76 1.80
CA ARG A 374 27.89 6.32 2.84
C ARG A 374 26.46 6.52 2.31
N MET A 375 26.32 7.02 1.10
CA MET A 375 25.02 7.15 0.43
C MET A 375 24.40 5.78 0.15
N LEU A 376 25.15 4.86 -0.39
CA LEU A 376 24.72 3.50 -0.72
C LEU A 376 24.21 2.75 0.52
N GLN A 377 24.97 2.80 1.63
CA GLN A 377 24.56 2.17 2.88
C GLN A 377 23.24 2.76 3.41
N LYS A 378 23.15 4.11 3.49
CA LYS A 378 21.92 4.77 3.94
C LYS A 378 20.70 4.43 3.07
N ALA A 379 20.90 4.36 1.77
CA ALA A 379 19.81 4.04 0.85
C ALA A 379 19.42 2.55 0.93
N THR A 380 20.37 1.65 1.10
CA THR A 380 20.08 0.21 1.30
C THR A 380 19.32 -0.03 2.60
N ASP A 381 19.77 0.57 3.72
CA ASP A 381 19.06 0.48 5.00
C ASP A 381 17.63 1.05 4.91
N ALA A 382 17.45 2.10 4.10
CA ALA A 382 16.14 2.70 3.85
C ALA A 382 15.25 1.78 2.99
N TYR A 383 15.79 1.07 2.01
CA TYR A 383 15.05 0.05 1.26
C TYR A 383 14.62 -1.12 2.17
N GLU A 384 15.54 -1.64 3.00
CA GLU A 384 15.25 -2.73 3.93
C GLU A 384 14.15 -2.38 4.96
N SER A 385 14.06 -1.10 5.33
CA SER A 385 13.01 -0.59 6.23
C SER A 385 11.79 -0.04 5.52
N TYR A 386 11.71 -0.17 4.19
CA TYR A 386 10.65 0.41 3.35
C TYR A 386 10.49 1.93 3.48
N ALA A 387 11.54 2.65 3.90
CA ALA A 387 11.56 4.10 4.07
C ALA A 387 12.03 4.80 2.78
N TYR A 388 11.30 4.64 1.69
CA TYR A 388 11.71 5.09 0.34
C TYR A 388 12.04 6.58 0.26
N HIS A 389 11.39 7.43 1.04
CA HIS A 389 11.69 8.86 1.12
C HIS A 389 13.13 9.14 1.60
N LEU A 390 13.71 8.25 2.42
CA LEU A 390 15.10 8.37 2.83
C LEU A 390 16.07 7.97 1.71
N VAL A 391 15.69 7.03 0.83
CA VAL A 391 16.45 6.72 -0.40
C VAL A 391 16.51 7.98 -1.27
N TYR A 392 15.35 8.57 -1.55
CA TYR A 392 15.24 9.81 -2.31
C TYR A 392 16.12 10.92 -1.74
N HIS A 393 16.04 11.21 -0.45
CA HIS A 393 16.83 12.25 0.18
C HIS A 393 18.33 11.96 0.16
N SER A 394 18.73 10.71 0.40
CA SER A 394 20.13 10.30 0.40
C SER A 394 20.77 10.50 -0.98
N VAL A 395 20.09 10.02 -2.03
CA VAL A 395 20.59 10.17 -3.41
C VAL A 395 20.59 11.63 -3.87
N TYR A 396 19.51 12.37 -3.58
CA TYR A 396 19.47 13.79 -3.94
C TYR A 396 20.60 14.59 -3.30
N ASN A 397 20.81 14.42 -2.00
CA ASN A 397 21.88 15.12 -1.28
C ASN A 397 23.25 14.75 -1.85
N PHE A 398 23.51 13.46 -2.07
CA PHE A 398 24.74 13.00 -2.68
C PHE A 398 24.98 13.65 -4.07
N CYS A 399 24.00 13.61 -4.95
CA CYS A 399 24.13 14.18 -6.29
C CYS A 399 24.36 15.71 -6.29
N VAL A 400 23.69 16.42 -5.36
CA VAL A 400 23.76 17.89 -5.33
C VAL A 400 24.94 18.39 -4.50
N VAL A 401 25.08 17.87 -3.26
CA VAL A 401 26.07 18.42 -2.30
C VAL A 401 27.44 17.85 -2.56
N ASP A 402 27.55 16.52 -2.59
CA ASP A 402 28.84 15.85 -2.68
C ASP A 402 29.38 15.86 -4.11
N MET A 403 28.52 15.56 -5.09
CA MET A 403 28.96 15.48 -6.49
C MET A 403 28.98 16.84 -7.18
N SER A 404 27.80 17.44 -7.45
CA SER A 404 27.72 18.63 -8.31
C SER A 404 28.37 19.87 -7.70
N ASN A 405 28.20 20.09 -6.39
CA ASN A 405 28.74 21.30 -5.72
C ASN A 405 30.17 21.12 -5.18
N PHE A 406 30.75 19.94 -5.33
CA PHE A 406 32.13 19.71 -4.87
C PHE A 406 32.90 18.82 -5.83
N TYR A 407 32.77 17.50 -5.75
CA TYR A 407 33.68 16.57 -6.42
C TYR A 407 33.81 16.81 -7.92
N LEU A 408 32.67 16.83 -8.64
CA LEU A 408 32.67 17.01 -10.09
C LEU A 408 33.13 18.42 -10.54
N ASP A 409 33.02 19.39 -9.65
CA ASP A 409 33.54 20.75 -9.93
C ASP A 409 35.07 20.80 -9.81
N VAL A 410 35.61 20.22 -8.75
CA VAL A 410 37.06 20.24 -8.46
C VAL A 410 37.88 19.43 -9.49
N ILE A 411 37.35 18.30 -9.95
CA ILE A 411 38.10 17.42 -10.88
C ILE A 411 38.08 17.88 -12.34
N LYS A 412 37.42 18.99 -12.68
CA LYS A 412 37.29 19.46 -14.08
C LYS A 412 38.65 19.62 -14.77
N ASP A 413 39.64 20.21 -14.11
CA ASP A 413 40.97 20.42 -14.70
C ASP A 413 41.64 19.08 -15.05
N ARG A 414 41.51 18.06 -14.19
CA ARG A 414 42.01 16.71 -14.48
C ARG A 414 41.32 16.09 -15.68
N LEU A 415 39.98 16.25 -15.79
CA LEU A 415 39.21 15.68 -16.89
C LEU A 415 39.48 16.33 -18.25
N TYR A 416 39.71 17.64 -18.28
CA TYR A 416 39.78 18.40 -19.52
C TYR A 416 41.20 18.80 -19.93
N CYS A 417 42.14 18.93 -18.98
CA CYS A 417 43.48 19.40 -19.26
C CYS A 417 44.55 18.30 -19.22
N GLU A 418 44.28 17.19 -18.51
CA GLU A 418 45.21 16.06 -18.45
C GLU A 418 45.16 15.22 -19.73
N ARG A 419 46.26 14.49 -19.99
CA ARG A 419 46.30 13.50 -21.08
C ARG A 419 45.24 12.41 -20.89
N ALA A 420 44.76 11.86 -22.00
CA ALA A 420 43.75 10.80 -21.99
C ALA A 420 44.16 9.58 -21.13
N ASP A 421 45.45 9.24 -21.15
CA ASP A 421 46.07 8.15 -20.38
C ASP A 421 46.72 8.63 -19.06
N GLY A 422 46.47 9.87 -18.63
CA GLY A 422 47.01 10.44 -17.40
C GLY A 422 46.50 9.73 -16.15
N ALA A 423 47.38 9.40 -15.20
CA ALA A 423 47.03 8.67 -13.99
C ALA A 423 45.95 9.36 -13.15
N ALA A 424 46.07 10.69 -12.97
CA ALA A 424 45.09 11.48 -12.22
C ALA A 424 43.71 11.53 -12.92
N ARG A 425 43.69 11.59 -14.27
CA ARG A 425 42.46 11.55 -15.06
C ARG A 425 41.79 10.17 -14.95
N ARG A 426 42.55 9.06 -15.11
CA ARG A 426 42.03 7.71 -14.98
C ARG A 426 41.56 7.41 -13.56
N SER A 427 42.21 7.96 -12.53
CA SER A 427 41.75 7.89 -11.15
C SER A 427 40.35 8.51 -10.98
N ALA A 428 40.15 9.74 -11.48
CA ALA A 428 38.87 10.41 -11.44
C ALA A 428 37.79 9.67 -12.23
N GLN A 429 38.10 9.15 -13.43
CA GLN A 429 37.17 8.37 -14.24
C GLN A 429 36.79 7.06 -13.55
N SER A 430 37.71 6.39 -12.85
CA SER A 430 37.44 5.20 -12.09
C SER A 430 36.46 5.45 -10.95
N ALA A 431 36.65 6.53 -10.18
CA ALA A 431 35.71 6.91 -9.14
C ALA A 431 34.32 7.26 -9.73
N MET A 432 34.28 8.04 -10.82
CA MET A 432 33.03 8.37 -11.51
C MET A 432 32.31 7.12 -12.05
N PHE A 433 33.03 6.14 -12.59
CA PHE A 433 32.44 4.89 -13.06
C PHE A 433 31.79 4.11 -11.92
N LEU A 434 32.47 3.95 -10.78
CA LEU A 434 31.91 3.26 -9.60
C LEU A 434 30.67 3.99 -9.07
N ILE A 435 30.69 5.33 -9.04
CA ILE A 435 29.57 6.14 -8.61
C ILE A 435 28.37 5.98 -9.56
N LEU A 436 28.60 6.00 -10.87
CA LEU A 436 27.53 5.85 -11.85
C LEU A 436 26.89 4.46 -11.78
N ASP A 437 27.70 3.40 -11.69
CA ASP A 437 27.23 2.03 -11.54
C ASP A 437 26.37 1.89 -10.28
N ALA A 438 26.85 2.40 -9.14
CA ALA A 438 26.11 2.36 -7.89
C ALA A 438 24.80 3.12 -7.95
N LEU A 439 24.79 4.35 -8.48
CA LEU A 439 23.59 5.18 -8.63
C LEU A 439 22.55 4.52 -9.55
N THR A 440 23.01 3.98 -10.69
CA THR A 440 22.13 3.40 -11.70
C THR A 440 21.40 2.18 -11.16
N ARG A 441 22.11 1.26 -10.53
CA ARG A 441 21.50 0.07 -9.93
C ARG A 441 20.65 0.41 -8.72
N LEU A 442 21.10 1.32 -7.86
CA LEU A 442 20.36 1.74 -6.67
C LEU A 442 19.02 2.41 -7.02
N LEU A 443 18.99 3.20 -8.10
CA LEU A 443 17.80 3.93 -8.53
C LEU A 443 16.87 3.12 -9.45
N ALA A 444 17.32 2.00 -10.01
CA ALA A 444 16.52 1.18 -10.92
C ALA A 444 15.12 0.83 -10.39
N PRO A 445 14.90 0.51 -9.09
CA PRO A 445 13.57 0.25 -8.56
C PRO A 445 12.64 1.48 -8.57
N ILE A 446 13.18 2.69 -8.61
CA ILE A 446 12.40 3.95 -8.57
C ILE A 446 12.38 4.60 -9.96
N LEU A 447 13.52 4.92 -10.54
CA LEU A 447 13.70 5.57 -11.83
C LEU A 447 14.02 4.52 -12.91
N CYS A 448 13.12 3.57 -13.11
CA CYS A 448 13.38 2.37 -13.91
C CYS A 448 13.73 2.69 -15.37
N PHE A 449 13.08 3.66 -16.00
CA PHE A 449 13.36 4.03 -17.39
C PHE A 449 14.68 4.79 -17.52
N THR A 450 14.92 5.74 -16.62
CA THR A 450 16.16 6.52 -16.61
C THR A 450 17.38 5.64 -16.30
N SER A 451 17.26 4.74 -15.34
CA SER A 451 18.33 3.80 -14.99
C SER A 451 18.65 2.85 -16.13
N GLU A 452 17.63 2.37 -16.85
CA GLU A 452 17.84 1.54 -18.04
C GLU A 452 18.54 2.33 -19.16
N GLU A 453 18.12 3.58 -19.45
CA GLU A 453 18.78 4.44 -20.43
C GLU A 453 20.27 4.67 -20.11
N ILE A 454 20.57 4.90 -18.83
CA ILE A 454 21.96 5.05 -18.36
C ILE A 454 22.71 3.73 -18.54
N TRP A 455 22.11 2.63 -18.13
CA TRP A 455 22.71 1.29 -18.21
C TRP A 455 23.10 0.92 -19.64
N GLN A 456 22.20 1.12 -20.59
CA GLN A 456 22.47 0.85 -22.01
C GLN A 456 23.53 1.76 -22.65
N THR A 457 23.92 2.83 -21.97
CA THR A 457 24.86 3.84 -22.49
C THR A 457 26.23 3.79 -21.80
N MET A 458 26.29 3.34 -20.54
CA MET A 458 27.54 3.32 -19.77
C MET A 458 28.42 2.11 -20.14
N PRO A 459 29.76 2.19 -19.92
CA PRO A 459 30.63 1.02 -20.05
C PRO A 459 30.36 0.04 -18.90
N HIS A 460 30.65 -1.24 -19.13
CA HIS A 460 30.41 -2.33 -18.17
C HIS A 460 31.66 -3.09 -17.82
N GLN A 461 31.75 -3.55 -16.58
CA GLN A 461 32.76 -4.52 -16.16
C GLN A 461 32.41 -5.92 -16.66
N GLU A 462 33.42 -6.78 -16.78
CA GLU A 462 33.22 -8.19 -17.05
C GLU A 462 32.41 -8.86 -15.91
N GLY A 463 31.45 -9.70 -16.26
CA GLY A 463 30.64 -10.47 -15.32
C GLY A 463 29.35 -9.79 -14.86
N VAL A 464 28.98 -8.63 -15.41
CA VAL A 464 27.64 -8.03 -15.20
C VAL A 464 26.71 -8.36 -16.36
N GLU A 465 25.40 -8.45 -16.07
CA GLU A 465 24.37 -8.62 -17.10
C GLU A 465 24.09 -7.30 -17.80
N THR A 466 24.38 -7.25 -19.10
CA THR A 466 24.29 -6.00 -19.89
C THR A 466 22.91 -5.79 -20.53
N GLU A 467 22.08 -6.81 -20.60
CA GLU A 467 20.76 -6.76 -21.24
C GLU A 467 19.83 -5.78 -20.51
N SER A 468 19.82 -5.79 -19.19
CA SER A 468 19.05 -4.85 -18.38
C SER A 468 19.71 -4.60 -17.01
N VAL A 469 19.58 -3.37 -16.52
CA VAL A 469 19.99 -3.02 -15.15
C VAL A 469 19.27 -3.88 -14.10
N ASN A 470 18.04 -4.29 -14.38
CA ASN A 470 17.20 -5.05 -13.45
C ASN A 470 17.66 -6.50 -13.25
N TYR A 471 18.57 -7.02 -14.07
CA TYR A 471 19.18 -8.33 -13.87
C TYR A 471 20.38 -8.32 -12.95
N ASN A 472 20.73 -7.15 -12.42
CA ASN A 472 21.87 -6.94 -11.55
C ASN A 472 21.45 -6.59 -10.13
N GLU A 473 22.21 -7.03 -9.15
CA GLU A 473 22.02 -6.66 -7.74
C GLU A 473 22.48 -5.22 -7.48
N ILE A 474 21.95 -4.60 -6.43
CA ILE A 474 22.48 -3.34 -5.89
C ILE A 474 23.93 -3.59 -5.44
N PRO A 475 24.91 -2.76 -5.86
CA PRO A 475 26.31 -3.01 -5.53
C PRO A 475 26.56 -2.89 -4.02
N LYS A 476 27.50 -3.70 -3.54
CA LYS A 476 27.98 -3.58 -2.17
C LYS A 476 28.97 -2.42 -2.05
N PRO A 477 29.10 -1.81 -0.86
CA PRO A 477 30.12 -0.81 -0.61
C PRO A 477 31.53 -1.29 -0.99
N VAL A 478 32.29 -0.44 -1.64
CA VAL A 478 33.69 -0.70 -2.00
C VAL A 478 34.55 -0.57 -0.75
N ALA A 479 35.50 -1.48 -0.57
CA ALA A 479 36.43 -1.35 0.55
C ALA A 479 37.30 -0.08 0.39
N CYS A 480 37.37 0.73 1.44
CA CYS A 480 38.08 2.02 1.46
C CYS A 480 39.22 2.01 2.51
N PRO A 481 40.27 1.15 2.36
CA PRO A 481 41.34 1.09 3.34
C PRO A 481 42.21 2.36 3.31
N GLY A 482 42.62 2.83 4.50
CA GLY A 482 43.61 3.89 4.66
C GLY A 482 43.12 5.31 4.43
N ILE A 483 41.81 5.53 4.21
CA ILE A 483 41.24 6.88 4.18
C ILE A 483 41.01 7.38 5.59
N ASP A 484 41.43 8.62 5.85
CA ASP A 484 41.15 9.30 7.13
C ASP A 484 39.83 10.07 7.03
N GLU A 485 38.77 9.45 7.52
CA GLU A 485 37.42 10.01 7.51
C GLU A 485 37.31 11.29 8.34
N GLN A 486 38.00 11.36 9.49
CA GLN A 486 37.98 12.54 10.37
C GLN A 486 38.67 13.71 9.72
N LYS A 487 39.78 13.47 8.99
CA LYS A 487 40.44 14.49 8.18
C LYS A 487 39.47 15.08 7.18
N TRP A 488 38.75 14.26 6.43
CA TRP A 488 37.79 14.72 5.42
C TRP A 488 36.59 15.46 6.02
N GLU A 489 36.07 15.00 7.16
CA GLU A 489 35.00 15.72 7.87
C GLU A 489 35.47 17.12 8.29
N ARG A 490 36.71 17.24 8.78
CA ARG A 490 37.29 18.53 9.17
C ARG A 490 37.54 19.46 7.96
N LEU A 491 38.01 18.91 6.82
CA LEU A 491 38.17 19.67 5.58
C LEU A 491 36.82 20.17 5.04
N MET A 492 35.82 19.35 5.04
CA MET A 492 34.46 19.72 4.59
C MET A 492 33.83 20.77 5.50
N ALA A 493 33.98 20.68 6.81
CA ALA A 493 33.50 21.68 7.77
C ALA A 493 34.19 23.04 7.52
N LEU A 494 35.51 23.05 7.31
CA LEU A 494 36.26 24.29 6.96
C LEU A 494 35.77 24.90 5.65
N ARG A 495 35.56 24.07 4.63
CA ARG A 495 35.01 24.51 3.33
C ARG A 495 33.64 25.14 3.50
N ASP A 496 32.76 24.57 4.33
CA ASP A 496 31.44 25.11 4.58
C ASP A 496 31.48 26.47 5.28
N ASP A 497 32.42 26.69 6.20
CA ASP A 497 32.67 28.00 6.83
C ASP A 497 33.12 29.04 5.78
N VAL A 498 34.03 28.66 4.89
CA VAL A 498 34.46 29.53 3.77
C VAL A 498 33.31 29.87 2.84
N LYS A 499 32.52 28.84 2.43
CA LYS A 499 31.35 29.07 1.57
C LYS A 499 30.31 29.99 2.22
N LYS A 500 30.07 29.87 3.52
CA LYS A 500 29.18 30.76 4.26
C LYS A 500 29.70 32.22 4.24
N ALA A 501 31.01 32.44 4.41
CA ALA A 501 31.59 33.77 4.31
C ALA A 501 31.46 34.36 2.90
N LEU A 502 31.70 33.55 1.85
CA LEU A 502 31.54 33.96 0.45
C LEU A 502 30.07 34.29 0.12
N GLU A 503 29.11 33.52 0.63
CA GLU A 503 27.67 33.83 0.45
C GLU A 503 27.28 35.14 1.13
N LEU A 504 27.79 35.43 2.33
CA LEU A 504 27.56 36.69 3.02
C LEU A 504 28.12 37.87 2.21
N ALA A 505 29.36 37.74 1.68
CA ALA A 505 29.99 38.75 0.83
C ALA A 505 29.19 38.97 -0.48
N ARG A 506 28.69 37.91 -1.09
CA ARG A 506 27.80 37.97 -2.27
C ARG A 506 26.47 38.66 -1.96
N GLY A 507 25.86 38.32 -0.84
CA GLY A 507 24.62 38.95 -0.36
C GLY A 507 24.78 40.47 -0.14
N GLN A 508 25.97 40.90 0.30
CA GLN A 508 26.36 42.28 0.46
C GLN A 508 26.85 42.94 -0.86
N LYS A 509 26.88 42.19 -1.98
CA LYS A 509 27.36 42.65 -3.28
C LYS A 509 28.83 43.08 -3.29
N LEU A 510 29.65 42.54 -2.40
CA LEU A 510 31.10 42.78 -2.36
C LEU A 510 31.82 41.97 -3.44
N ILE A 511 31.26 40.82 -3.81
CA ILE A 511 31.76 39.95 -4.88
C ILE A 511 30.56 39.49 -5.74
N GLY A 512 30.79 39.20 -7.01
CA GLY A 512 29.84 38.57 -7.92
C GLY A 512 29.98 37.06 -7.95
N ALA A 513 31.21 36.58 -8.09
CA ALA A 513 31.57 35.17 -8.11
C ALA A 513 32.56 34.81 -7.00
N ALA A 514 32.62 33.56 -6.57
CA ALA A 514 33.55 33.08 -5.54
C ALA A 514 35.02 33.31 -5.94
N LEU A 515 35.35 33.16 -7.22
CA LEU A 515 36.71 33.37 -7.77
C LEU A 515 37.17 34.82 -7.74
N GLU A 516 36.31 35.79 -7.44
CA GLU A 516 36.69 37.20 -7.27
C GLU A 516 37.17 37.52 -5.84
N ALA A 517 37.09 36.57 -4.94
CA ALA A 517 37.43 36.74 -3.53
C ALA A 517 38.82 36.19 -3.20
N ALA A 518 39.60 36.96 -2.43
CA ALA A 518 40.71 36.43 -1.68
C ALA A 518 40.23 36.04 -0.28
N VAL A 519 40.46 34.80 0.10
CA VAL A 519 40.01 34.25 1.41
C VAL A 519 41.20 34.21 2.37
N THR A 520 41.03 34.80 3.55
CA THR A 520 42.00 34.70 4.66
C THR A 520 41.35 33.91 5.80
N LEU A 521 42.00 32.83 6.20
CA LEU A 521 41.53 32.00 7.33
C LEU A 521 42.20 32.49 8.63
N HIS A 522 41.43 32.93 9.58
CA HIS A 522 41.85 33.19 10.96
C HIS A 522 41.54 31.99 11.82
N CYS A 523 42.52 31.22 12.20
CA CYS A 523 42.31 29.93 12.87
C CYS A 523 43.31 29.76 14.04
N SER A 524 43.05 28.76 14.89
CA SER A 524 43.99 28.33 15.94
C SER A 524 45.25 27.71 15.33
N ASP A 525 46.33 27.63 16.13
CA ASP A 525 47.56 26.97 15.69
C ASP A 525 47.32 25.53 15.23
N GLU A 526 46.49 24.78 15.93
CA GLU A 526 46.09 23.40 15.55
C GLU A 526 45.41 23.35 14.19
N THR A 527 44.52 24.30 13.91
CA THR A 527 43.82 24.36 12.60
C THR A 527 44.78 24.85 11.51
N TYR A 528 45.70 25.75 11.83
CA TYR A 528 46.73 26.18 10.89
C TYR A 528 47.63 25.03 10.45
N ASP A 529 48.14 24.24 11.43
CA ASP A 529 48.98 23.08 11.13
C ASP A 529 48.19 22.03 10.30
N PHE A 530 46.91 21.82 10.60
CA PHE A 530 46.07 20.94 9.82
C PHE A 530 45.88 21.42 8.37
N VAL A 531 45.63 22.70 8.17
CA VAL A 531 45.46 23.31 6.84
C VAL A 531 46.77 23.25 6.05
N ALA A 532 47.90 23.59 6.67
CA ALA A 532 49.20 23.54 6.03
C ALA A 532 49.61 22.13 5.58
N GLN A 533 49.26 21.10 6.36
CA GLN A 533 49.50 19.70 6.01
C GLN A 533 48.61 19.20 4.87
N ASN A 534 47.48 19.86 4.62
CA ASN A 534 46.47 19.44 3.66
C ASN A 534 46.22 20.49 2.57
N GLU A 535 47.15 21.42 2.35
CA GLU A 535 47.02 22.52 1.38
C GLU A 535 46.63 22.03 -0.03
N ALA A 536 47.22 20.93 -0.48
CA ALA A 536 46.92 20.31 -1.78
C ALA A 536 45.49 19.78 -1.95
N LEU A 537 44.74 19.64 -0.86
CA LEU A 537 43.34 19.20 -0.86
C LEU A 537 42.33 20.33 -0.67
N LEU A 538 42.82 21.54 -0.47
CA LEU A 538 41.97 22.74 -0.38
C LEU A 538 41.61 23.20 -1.79
N PRO A 539 40.32 23.39 -2.11
CA PRO A 539 39.87 23.84 -3.43
C PRO A 539 40.20 25.30 -3.68
#